data_c7f08d9229e334a81420c040da216bde
#
_entry.id   c7f08d9229e334a81420c040da216bde
#
_cell.length_a   1.000
_cell.length_b   1.000
_cell.length_c   1.000
_cell.angle_alpha   90.00
_cell.angle_beta   90.00
_cell.angle_gamma   90.00
#
_symmetry.space_group_name_H-M   'P 1'
#
loop_
_entity.id
_entity.type
_entity.pdbx_description
1 polymer ?
#
loop_
_entity_poly.entity_id
_entity_poly.type
_entity_poly.pdbx_seq_one_letter_code
_entity_poly.pdbx_strand_id
1 'polypeptide(L)'
;QGHLYATDVDPIEMEKTRARLASAGFGPELLTIQHRNFADVDQVAPGVLFDFVLADLGVSSMQIDDPARGFTFKQDGPLDLRLDPSSGVTAAERLRQLDQEELENLLAENSDEPYADRIAKAVIQVFRRGGTVDTTRQLYALIEGALSFLPAGERKEAVKKSCQRTFQALRIDVNSEFEVLYAFLEKLPHVLKPGGRAAILTFHSGEDRLVKQAFRQQYREGLYSDIAQEVTRPSPQECRRNPRAHSTKLRWAVRAE
;
A
#
# COMPACT_ATOMS: atom_id res chain seq x y z
N GLN A 1 -14.81 18.16 -23.44
CA GLN A 1 -13.42 18.03 -22.99
C GLN A 1 -13.44 17.59 -21.53
N GLY A 2 -12.75 16.50 -21.18
CA GLY A 2 -12.70 15.97 -19.82
C GLY A 2 -11.65 16.67 -18.96
N HIS A 3 -11.77 16.55 -17.62
CA HIS A 3 -10.77 17.02 -16.67
C HIS A 3 -10.35 15.87 -15.77
N LEU A 4 -9.06 15.69 -15.56
CA LEU A 4 -8.48 14.68 -14.67
C LEU A 4 -8.11 15.33 -13.33
N TYR A 5 -8.61 14.76 -12.25
CA TYR A 5 -8.17 15.06 -10.89
C TYR A 5 -7.29 13.91 -10.39
N ALA A 6 -6.10 14.20 -9.94
CA ALA A 6 -5.16 13.22 -9.39
C ALA A 6 -4.72 13.61 -7.98
N THR A 7 -4.54 12.63 -7.12
CA THR A 7 -4.05 12.82 -5.76
C THR A 7 -2.87 11.90 -5.49
N ASP A 8 -1.91 12.39 -4.71
CA ASP A 8 -0.82 11.60 -4.16
C ASP A 8 -0.48 12.14 -2.77
N VAL A 9 -0.09 11.27 -1.86
CA VAL A 9 0.40 11.65 -0.52
C VAL A 9 1.90 11.88 -0.50
N ASP A 10 2.63 11.45 -1.55
CA ASP A 10 4.07 11.66 -1.67
C ASP A 10 4.36 13.00 -2.36
N PRO A 11 4.77 14.05 -1.63
CA PRO A 11 5.03 15.35 -2.22
C PRO A 11 6.19 15.33 -3.22
N ILE A 12 7.16 14.42 -3.03
CA ILE A 12 8.35 14.32 -3.88
C ILE A 12 7.96 13.74 -5.25
N GLU A 13 7.22 12.62 -5.27
CA GLU A 13 6.80 11.99 -6.51
C GLU A 13 5.71 12.79 -7.22
N MET A 14 4.86 13.49 -6.47
CA MET A 14 3.86 14.40 -7.02
C MET A 14 4.50 15.53 -7.84
N GLU A 15 5.54 16.21 -7.31
CA GLU A 15 6.22 17.29 -8.04
C GLU A 15 6.92 16.79 -9.31
N LYS A 16 7.57 15.62 -9.26
CA LYS A 16 8.16 14.99 -10.45
C LYS A 16 7.09 14.69 -11.49
N THR A 17 5.94 14.18 -11.07
CA THR A 17 4.81 13.88 -11.96
C THR A 17 4.21 15.14 -12.56
N ARG A 18 4.02 16.20 -11.75
CA ARG A 18 3.55 17.52 -12.23
C ARG A 18 4.46 18.08 -13.32
N ALA A 19 5.77 18.10 -13.08
CA ALA A 19 6.74 18.60 -14.05
C ALA A 19 6.73 17.79 -15.35
N ARG A 20 6.69 16.45 -15.26
CA ARG A 20 6.63 15.55 -16.41
C ARG A 20 5.38 15.76 -17.26
N LEU A 21 4.20 15.87 -16.63
CA LEU A 21 2.93 16.05 -17.32
C LEU A 21 2.81 17.44 -17.94
N ALA A 22 3.28 18.48 -17.25
CA ALA A 22 3.35 19.84 -17.80
C ALA A 22 4.23 19.89 -19.06
N SER A 23 5.38 19.21 -19.04
CA SER A 23 6.27 19.10 -20.21
C SER A 23 5.65 18.33 -21.38
N ALA A 24 4.69 17.44 -21.09
CA ALA A 24 3.93 16.70 -22.10
C ALA A 24 2.68 17.46 -22.60
N GLY A 25 2.47 18.70 -22.17
CA GLY A 25 1.37 19.56 -22.62
C GLY A 25 0.07 19.40 -21.84
N PHE A 26 0.09 18.74 -20.69
CA PHE A 26 -1.09 18.63 -19.81
C PHE A 26 -1.08 19.79 -18.81
N GLY A 27 -1.77 20.86 -19.16
CA GLY A 27 -1.90 22.07 -18.34
C GLY A 27 -3.05 22.00 -17.33
N PRO A 28 -3.22 23.07 -16.52
CA PRO A 28 -4.24 23.12 -15.46
C PRO A 28 -5.68 23.08 -15.96
N GLU A 29 -5.89 23.34 -17.24
CA GLU A 29 -7.21 23.22 -17.92
C GLU A 29 -7.65 21.76 -18.12
N LEU A 30 -6.70 20.81 -18.09
CA LEU A 30 -6.95 19.39 -18.30
C LEU A 30 -6.70 18.54 -17.04
N LEU A 31 -5.82 19.03 -16.15
CA LEU A 31 -5.28 18.24 -15.05
C LEU A 31 -5.14 19.08 -13.78
N THR A 32 -5.71 18.58 -12.69
CA THR A 32 -5.46 19.07 -11.33
C THR A 32 -4.76 17.97 -10.52
N ILE A 33 -3.58 18.27 -9.96
CA ILE A 33 -2.84 17.35 -9.07
C ILE A 33 -2.82 17.96 -7.67
N GLN A 34 -3.24 17.19 -6.66
CA GLN A 34 -3.32 17.63 -5.28
C GLN A 34 -2.47 16.74 -4.37
N HIS A 35 -1.72 17.36 -3.46
CA HIS A 35 -1.11 16.67 -2.33
C HIS A 35 -2.22 16.34 -1.31
N ARG A 36 -2.77 15.15 -1.41
CA ARG A 36 -3.95 14.74 -0.65
C ARG A 36 -4.03 13.23 -0.54
N ASN A 37 -4.50 12.77 0.61
CA ASN A 37 -4.82 11.36 0.80
C ASN A 37 -6.09 11.00 -0.01
N PHE A 38 -6.09 9.85 -0.66
CA PHE A 38 -7.25 9.39 -1.44
C PHE A 38 -8.49 9.06 -0.56
N ALA A 39 -8.30 8.86 0.75
CA ALA A 39 -9.42 8.81 1.70
C ALA A 39 -10.31 10.07 1.67
N ASP A 40 -9.76 11.19 1.20
CA ASP A 40 -10.48 12.45 1.05
C ASP A 40 -11.00 12.67 -0.38
N VAL A 41 -11.37 11.58 -1.07
CA VAL A 41 -11.84 11.62 -2.47
C VAL A 41 -13.03 12.56 -2.67
N ASP A 42 -13.88 12.73 -1.67
CA ASP A 42 -15.01 13.65 -1.62
C ASP A 42 -14.61 15.14 -1.58
N GLN A 43 -13.35 15.42 -1.20
CA GLN A 43 -12.78 16.76 -1.13
C GLN A 43 -11.90 17.12 -2.34
N VAL A 44 -11.69 16.19 -3.26
CA VAL A 44 -10.83 16.40 -4.44
C VAL A 44 -11.42 17.44 -5.39
N ALA A 45 -12.73 17.41 -5.61
CA ALA A 45 -13.49 18.37 -6.39
C ALA A 45 -14.89 18.50 -5.79
N PRO A 46 -15.09 19.31 -4.74
CA PRO A 46 -16.36 19.42 -4.04
C PRO A 46 -17.51 19.79 -4.98
N GLY A 47 -18.59 19.01 -4.93
CA GLY A 47 -19.78 19.20 -5.79
C GLY A 47 -19.64 18.62 -7.21
N VAL A 48 -18.50 18.03 -7.56
CA VAL A 48 -18.30 17.32 -8.84
C VAL A 48 -18.47 15.83 -8.63
N LEU A 49 -19.31 15.20 -9.45
CA LEU A 49 -19.37 13.73 -9.54
C LEU A 49 -18.51 13.26 -10.71
N PHE A 50 -17.80 12.15 -10.49
CA PHE A 50 -16.86 11.59 -11.46
C PHE A 50 -17.53 10.57 -12.37
N ASP A 51 -17.15 10.56 -13.66
CA ASP A 51 -17.52 9.51 -14.60
C ASP A 51 -16.71 8.23 -14.35
N PHE A 52 -15.46 8.40 -13.86
CA PHE A 52 -14.55 7.30 -13.60
C PHE A 52 -13.59 7.65 -12.46
N VAL A 53 -13.34 6.68 -11.56
CA VAL A 53 -12.33 6.75 -10.51
C VAL A 53 -11.40 5.55 -10.64
N LEU A 54 -10.09 5.81 -10.71
CA LEU A 54 -9.04 4.79 -10.67
C LEU A 54 -8.23 4.95 -9.39
N ALA A 55 -8.09 3.89 -8.63
CA ALA A 55 -7.13 3.80 -7.52
C ALA A 55 -6.07 2.75 -7.86
N ASP A 56 -4.80 3.19 -7.91
CA ASP A 56 -3.62 2.33 -8.05
C ASP A 56 -2.89 2.33 -6.71
N LEU A 57 -3.14 1.28 -5.91
CA LEU A 57 -2.72 1.24 -4.51
C LEU A 57 -1.25 0.83 -4.35
N GLY A 58 -0.72 1.04 -3.15
CA GLY A 58 0.63 0.64 -2.76
C GLY A 58 1.71 1.65 -3.17
N VAL A 59 2.93 1.17 -3.32
CA VAL A 59 4.13 1.98 -3.57
C VAL A 59 4.60 1.88 -5.01
N SER A 60 5.09 2.99 -5.54
CA SER A 60 5.67 3.04 -6.88
C SER A 60 7.03 2.34 -6.95
N SER A 61 7.41 1.95 -8.16
CA SER A 61 8.76 1.40 -8.40
C SER A 61 9.87 2.38 -7.99
N MET A 62 9.66 3.67 -8.19
CA MET A 62 10.63 4.72 -7.86
C MET A 62 10.84 4.82 -6.34
N GLN A 63 9.76 4.71 -5.55
CA GLN A 63 9.84 4.67 -4.09
C GLN A 63 10.56 3.42 -3.59
N ILE A 64 10.28 2.24 -4.18
CA ILE A 64 10.94 0.98 -3.80
C ILE A 64 12.43 1.01 -4.14
N ASP A 65 12.81 1.62 -5.26
CA ASP A 65 14.19 1.63 -5.75
C ASP A 65 15.05 2.73 -5.07
N ASP A 66 14.45 3.62 -4.28
CA ASP A 66 15.15 4.61 -3.45
C ASP A 66 15.45 4.05 -2.05
N PRO A 67 16.73 3.74 -1.74
CA PRO A 67 17.10 3.20 -0.43
C PRO A 67 16.77 4.13 0.74
N ALA A 68 16.76 5.47 0.50
CA ALA A 68 16.46 6.46 1.53
C ALA A 68 15.01 6.39 2.04
N ARG A 69 14.11 5.75 1.29
CA ARG A 69 12.71 5.56 1.66
C ARG A 69 12.46 4.30 2.52
N GLY A 70 13.42 3.37 2.57
CA GLY A 70 13.37 2.17 3.38
C GLY A 70 12.44 1.05 2.88
N PHE A 71 11.84 1.14 1.70
CA PHE A 71 10.91 0.14 1.16
C PHE A 71 11.60 -1.14 0.65
N THR A 72 12.93 -1.15 0.56
CA THR A 72 13.71 -2.31 0.13
C THR A 72 14.71 -2.74 1.19
N PHE A 73 14.89 -4.05 1.35
CA PHE A 73 15.96 -4.64 2.16
C PHE A 73 17.16 -5.14 1.34
N LYS A 74 17.13 -4.91 0.01
CA LYS A 74 18.25 -5.29 -0.88
C LYS A 74 19.44 -4.35 -0.73
N GLN A 75 19.18 -3.10 -0.40
CA GLN A 75 20.16 -2.07 -0.09
C GLN A 75 19.88 -1.56 1.32
N ASP A 76 20.95 -1.16 2.04
CA ASP A 76 20.77 -0.57 3.36
C ASP A 76 20.30 0.87 3.25
N GLY A 77 19.40 1.26 4.15
CA GLY A 77 18.85 2.58 4.26
C GLY A 77 18.08 2.74 5.56
N PRO A 78 17.62 3.94 5.89
CA PRO A 78 16.80 4.18 7.08
C PRO A 78 15.53 3.33 7.01
N LEU A 79 15.09 2.80 8.14
CA LEU A 79 13.83 2.07 8.26
C LEU A 79 12.68 3.08 8.41
N ASP A 80 12.35 3.77 7.32
CA ASP A 80 11.33 4.83 7.30
C ASP A 80 9.93 4.29 6.96
N LEU A 81 9.69 3.82 5.76
CA LEU A 81 8.45 3.25 5.22
C LEU A 81 7.26 4.23 5.11
N ARG A 82 7.41 5.52 5.40
CA ARG A 82 6.35 6.49 5.20
C ARG A 82 6.12 6.78 3.72
N LEU A 83 4.88 6.86 3.30
CA LEU A 83 4.50 7.34 1.96
C LEU A 83 4.70 8.86 1.83
N ASP A 84 4.33 9.60 2.88
CA ASP A 84 4.67 11.02 3.03
C ASP A 84 5.82 11.17 4.04
N PRO A 85 7.05 11.43 3.60
CA PRO A 85 8.19 11.56 4.51
C PRO A 85 8.14 12.83 5.38
N SER A 86 7.24 13.77 5.09
CA SER A 86 7.09 15.02 5.84
C SER A 86 6.19 14.88 7.08
N SER A 87 5.47 13.75 7.22
CA SER A 87 4.50 13.56 8.30
C SER A 87 4.57 12.16 8.92
N GLY A 88 4.02 12.02 10.13
CA GLY A 88 3.96 10.75 10.84
C GLY A 88 5.29 10.28 11.41
N VAL A 89 5.28 9.07 11.97
CA VAL A 89 6.44 8.39 12.57
C VAL A 89 7.05 7.39 11.60
N THR A 90 8.37 7.24 11.61
CA THR A 90 9.07 6.22 10.84
C THR A 90 8.79 4.82 11.37
N ALA A 91 9.00 3.79 10.57
CA ALA A 91 8.87 2.42 11.03
C ALA A 91 9.87 2.09 12.17
N ALA A 92 11.07 2.68 12.15
CA ALA A 92 12.02 2.56 13.24
C ALA A 92 11.49 3.14 14.56
N GLU A 93 10.86 4.31 14.51
CA GLU A 93 10.22 4.94 15.69
C GLU A 93 9.01 4.14 16.14
N ARG A 94 8.19 3.66 15.19
CA ARG A 94 7.01 2.84 15.49
C ARG A 94 7.38 1.55 16.19
N LEU A 95 8.41 0.84 15.74
CA LEU A 95 8.91 -0.37 16.40
C LEU A 95 9.32 -0.15 17.86
N ARG A 96 9.82 1.04 18.23
CA ARG A 96 10.17 1.35 19.63
C ARG A 96 8.95 1.60 20.51
N GLN A 97 7.81 1.92 19.93
CA GLN A 97 6.55 2.19 20.64
C GLN A 97 5.75 0.92 20.94
N LEU A 98 5.98 -0.15 20.16
CA LEU A 98 5.25 -1.40 20.26
C LEU A 98 5.83 -2.31 21.34
N ASP A 99 4.96 -3.01 22.06
CA ASP A 99 5.37 -4.18 22.83
C ASP A 99 5.42 -5.44 21.97
N GLN A 100 5.75 -6.58 22.58
CA GLN A 100 5.91 -7.84 21.83
C GLN A 100 4.59 -8.34 21.26
N GLU A 101 3.51 -8.27 22.03
CA GLU A 101 2.19 -8.74 21.61
C GLU A 101 1.61 -7.86 20.51
N GLU A 102 1.73 -6.54 20.64
CA GLU A 102 1.32 -5.58 19.64
C GLU A 102 2.06 -5.80 18.31
N LEU A 103 3.40 -6.01 18.35
CA LEU A 103 4.18 -6.26 17.15
C LEU A 103 3.83 -7.61 16.52
N GLU A 104 3.62 -8.67 17.32
CA GLU A 104 3.19 -9.97 16.83
C GLU A 104 1.85 -9.88 16.11
N ASN A 105 0.86 -9.23 16.73
CA ASN A 105 -0.48 -9.03 16.15
C ASN A 105 -0.39 -8.20 14.86
N LEU A 106 0.38 -7.12 14.85
CA LEU A 106 0.61 -6.29 13.66
C LEU A 106 1.15 -7.11 12.48
N LEU A 107 2.16 -7.95 12.73
CA LEU A 107 2.77 -8.80 11.68
C LEU A 107 1.78 -9.88 11.19
N ALA A 108 1.02 -10.48 12.08
CA ALA A 108 0.05 -11.50 11.73
C ALA A 108 -1.13 -10.93 10.95
N GLU A 109 -1.72 -9.82 11.42
CA GLU A 109 -2.94 -9.26 10.85
C GLU A 109 -2.69 -8.54 9.52
N ASN A 110 -1.58 -7.77 9.41
CA ASN A 110 -1.29 -6.98 8.21
C ASN A 110 -0.70 -7.79 7.06
N SER A 111 -0.04 -8.93 7.35
CA SER A 111 0.67 -9.65 6.28
C SER A 111 0.61 -11.19 6.36
N ASP A 112 -0.19 -11.75 7.25
CA ASP A 112 -0.27 -13.20 7.46
C ASP A 112 1.14 -13.81 7.71
N GLU A 113 2.01 -13.14 8.52
CA GLU A 113 3.39 -13.60 8.78
C GLU A 113 3.40 -14.82 9.72
N PRO A 114 3.82 -16.00 9.26
CA PRO A 114 3.74 -17.24 10.04
C PRO A 114 4.73 -17.32 11.22
N TYR A 115 5.75 -16.46 11.24
CA TYR A 115 6.78 -16.40 12.28
C TYR A 115 6.71 -15.09 13.07
N ALA A 116 5.52 -14.49 13.15
CA ALA A 116 5.29 -13.20 13.81
C ALA A 116 5.80 -13.20 15.26
N ASP A 117 5.52 -14.26 16.03
CA ASP A 117 5.98 -14.46 17.40
C ASP A 117 7.50 -14.36 17.55
N ARG A 118 8.23 -15.05 16.65
CA ARG A 118 9.69 -15.11 16.67
C ARG A 118 10.35 -13.80 16.25
N ILE A 119 9.79 -13.17 15.23
CA ILE A 119 10.28 -11.88 14.72
C ILE A 119 10.02 -10.79 15.77
N ALA A 120 8.82 -10.70 16.33
CA ALA A 120 8.47 -9.76 17.39
C ALA A 120 9.40 -9.94 18.60
N LYS A 121 9.57 -11.16 19.07
CA LYS A 121 10.49 -11.48 20.17
C LYS A 121 11.92 -11.02 19.88
N ALA A 122 12.43 -11.27 18.68
CA ALA A 122 13.80 -10.89 18.29
C ALA A 122 13.99 -9.37 18.31
N VAL A 123 13.02 -8.61 17.76
CA VAL A 123 13.04 -7.13 17.75
C VAL A 123 13.01 -6.57 19.18
N ILE A 124 12.05 -7.03 20.00
CA ILE A 124 11.89 -6.54 21.37
C ILE A 124 13.10 -6.89 22.26
N GLN A 125 13.75 -8.04 22.02
CA GLN A 125 14.97 -8.38 22.75
C GLN A 125 16.12 -7.41 22.46
N VAL A 126 16.23 -6.86 21.23
CA VAL A 126 17.22 -5.82 20.91
C VAL A 126 16.96 -4.57 21.76
N PHE A 127 15.73 -4.08 21.81
CA PHE A 127 15.36 -2.89 22.58
C PHE A 127 15.58 -3.08 24.09
N ARG A 128 15.22 -4.25 24.63
CA ARG A 128 15.45 -4.58 26.06
C ARG A 128 16.94 -4.58 26.44
N ARG A 129 17.85 -4.81 25.46
CA ARG A 129 19.30 -4.76 25.67
C ARG A 129 19.92 -3.38 25.38
N GLY A 130 19.08 -2.37 25.12
CA GLY A 130 19.51 -1.00 24.81
C GLY A 130 19.99 -0.81 23.36
N GLY A 131 19.73 -1.79 22.47
CA GLY A 131 20.01 -1.67 21.04
C GLY A 131 18.92 -0.95 20.27
N THR A 132 19.14 -0.76 18.97
CA THR A 132 18.22 -0.10 18.06
C THR A 132 17.99 -0.91 16.78
N VAL A 133 16.88 -0.62 16.07
CA VAL A 133 16.54 -1.17 14.75
C VAL A 133 16.18 0.02 13.87
N ASP A 134 17.22 0.67 13.33
CA ASP A 134 17.09 1.94 12.62
C ASP A 134 17.24 1.81 11.11
N THR A 135 17.76 0.66 10.63
CA THR A 135 18.00 0.44 9.21
C THR A 135 17.32 -0.82 8.69
N THR A 136 17.12 -0.84 7.39
CA THR A 136 16.54 -2.00 6.69
C THR A 136 17.41 -3.25 6.83
N ARG A 137 18.74 -3.08 6.88
CA ARG A 137 19.69 -4.17 7.07
C ARG A 137 19.63 -4.76 8.48
N GLN A 138 19.47 -3.91 9.49
CA GLN A 138 19.31 -4.37 10.87
C GLN A 138 18.06 -5.23 11.03
N LEU A 139 16.91 -4.76 10.49
CA LEU A 139 15.67 -5.54 10.53
C LEU A 139 15.82 -6.87 9.76
N TYR A 140 16.42 -6.84 8.57
CA TYR A 140 16.72 -8.06 7.80
C TYR A 140 17.50 -9.08 8.63
N ALA A 141 18.61 -8.65 9.27
CA ALA A 141 19.45 -9.52 10.06
C ALA A 141 18.71 -10.14 11.27
N LEU A 142 17.80 -9.39 11.89
CA LEU A 142 16.95 -9.91 12.98
C LEU A 142 15.99 -10.99 12.49
N ILE A 143 15.36 -10.79 11.34
CA ILE A 143 14.46 -11.78 10.72
C ILE A 143 15.27 -13.04 10.35
N GLU A 144 16.43 -12.88 9.73
CA GLU A 144 17.32 -14.00 9.39
C GLU A 144 17.73 -14.79 10.64
N GLY A 145 18.11 -14.09 11.72
CA GLY A 145 18.43 -14.70 13.00
C GLY A 145 17.25 -15.42 13.64
N ALA A 146 16.06 -14.82 13.61
CA ALA A 146 14.83 -15.40 14.16
C ALA A 146 14.44 -16.71 13.46
N LEU A 147 14.79 -16.85 12.16
CA LEU A 147 14.49 -18.03 11.35
C LEU A 147 15.69 -19.01 11.24
N SER A 148 16.74 -18.82 12.03
CA SER A 148 17.94 -19.68 12.00
C SER A 148 17.67 -21.15 12.34
N PHE A 149 16.56 -21.46 13.01
CA PHE A 149 16.11 -22.83 13.35
C PHE A 149 15.64 -23.63 12.13
N LEU A 150 15.30 -22.98 11.01
CA LEU A 150 14.85 -23.64 9.80
C LEU A 150 16.00 -24.39 9.12
N PRO A 151 15.72 -25.52 8.44
CA PRO A 151 16.69 -26.24 7.64
C PRO A 151 17.33 -25.34 6.57
N ALA A 152 18.61 -25.53 6.30
CA ALA A 152 19.37 -24.68 5.37
C ALA A 152 18.73 -24.56 3.96
N GLY A 153 18.13 -25.66 3.47
CA GLY A 153 17.47 -25.68 2.15
C GLY A 153 16.23 -24.82 2.05
N GLU A 154 15.53 -24.58 3.16
CA GLU A 154 14.27 -23.81 3.20
C GLU A 154 14.49 -22.38 3.68
N ARG A 155 15.53 -22.16 4.49
CA ARG A 155 15.77 -20.91 5.22
C ARG A 155 15.84 -19.69 4.31
N LYS A 156 16.58 -19.76 3.20
CA LYS A 156 16.77 -18.61 2.30
C LYS A 156 15.45 -18.07 1.74
N GLU A 157 14.58 -18.97 1.31
CA GLU A 157 13.28 -18.55 0.75
C GLU A 157 12.32 -18.09 1.87
N ALA A 158 12.35 -18.76 3.03
CA ALA A 158 11.56 -18.36 4.20
C ALA A 158 11.94 -16.97 4.69
N VAL A 159 13.24 -16.69 4.87
CA VAL A 159 13.74 -15.36 5.26
C VAL A 159 13.31 -14.29 4.26
N LYS A 160 13.47 -14.55 2.95
CA LYS A 160 13.03 -13.60 1.92
C LYS A 160 11.53 -13.28 2.02
N LYS A 161 10.68 -14.30 2.17
CA LYS A 161 9.23 -14.12 2.31
C LYS A 161 8.85 -13.40 3.60
N SER A 162 9.46 -13.76 4.72
CA SER A 162 9.21 -13.10 6.00
C SER A 162 9.70 -11.65 5.99
N CYS A 163 10.83 -11.34 5.35
CA CYS A 163 11.22 -9.94 5.13
C CYS A 163 10.18 -9.18 4.33
N GLN A 164 9.71 -9.73 3.22
CA GLN A 164 8.67 -9.07 2.40
C GLN A 164 7.40 -8.80 3.22
N ARG A 165 6.93 -9.77 4.01
CA ARG A 165 5.74 -9.64 4.86
C ARG A 165 5.96 -8.65 6.01
N THR A 166 7.09 -8.73 6.70
CA THR A 166 7.41 -7.81 7.81
C THR A 166 7.47 -6.37 7.33
N PHE A 167 8.15 -6.09 6.22
CA PHE A 167 8.21 -4.74 5.64
C PHE A 167 6.83 -4.27 5.17
N GLN A 168 6.04 -5.15 4.55
CA GLN A 168 4.66 -4.85 4.19
C GLN A 168 3.79 -4.54 5.41
N ALA A 169 3.86 -5.35 6.47
CA ALA A 169 3.07 -5.15 7.67
C ALA A 169 3.38 -3.82 8.37
N LEU A 170 4.67 -3.48 8.49
CA LEU A 170 5.10 -2.20 9.06
C LEU A 170 4.69 -1.02 8.18
N ARG A 171 4.76 -1.16 6.84
CA ARG A 171 4.32 -0.12 5.91
C ARG A 171 2.83 0.17 6.06
N ILE A 172 2.03 -0.89 6.12
CA ILE A 172 0.58 -0.78 6.31
C ILE A 172 0.26 -0.02 7.61
N ASP A 173 0.93 -0.37 8.71
CA ASP A 173 0.72 0.27 10.01
C ASP A 173 1.16 1.74 10.01
N VAL A 174 2.37 2.04 9.56
CA VAL A 174 2.94 3.40 9.54
C VAL A 174 2.10 4.37 8.70
N ASN A 175 1.47 3.88 7.63
CA ASN A 175 0.68 4.69 6.71
C ASN A 175 -0.83 4.53 6.91
N SER A 176 -1.28 3.75 7.88
CA SER A 176 -2.69 3.43 8.13
C SER A 176 -3.42 2.99 6.84
N GLU A 177 -2.75 2.13 6.02
CA GLU A 177 -3.19 1.85 4.65
C GLU A 177 -4.59 1.21 4.61
N PHE A 178 -4.93 0.36 5.58
CA PHE A 178 -6.24 -0.28 5.62
C PHE A 178 -7.35 0.68 6.05
N GLU A 179 -7.11 1.53 7.03
CA GLU A 179 -8.05 2.55 7.50
C GLU A 179 -8.33 3.57 6.40
N VAL A 180 -7.27 4.01 5.71
CA VAL A 180 -7.35 4.93 4.56
C VAL A 180 -8.15 4.29 3.40
N LEU A 181 -7.87 3.02 3.08
CA LEU A 181 -8.59 2.30 2.05
C LEU A 181 -10.06 2.11 2.42
N TYR A 182 -10.35 1.77 3.67
CA TYR A 182 -11.71 1.63 4.17
C TYR A 182 -12.50 2.94 4.02
N ALA A 183 -11.95 4.06 4.50
CA ALA A 183 -12.57 5.37 4.38
C ALA A 183 -12.82 5.80 2.91
N PHE A 184 -11.87 5.49 2.02
CA PHE A 184 -12.04 5.69 0.59
C PHE A 184 -13.20 4.87 0.01
N LEU A 185 -13.25 3.57 0.33
CA LEU A 185 -14.28 2.67 -0.18
C LEU A 185 -15.69 3.05 0.28
N GLU A 186 -15.84 3.58 1.51
CA GLU A 186 -17.13 4.11 1.98
C GLU A 186 -17.61 5.31 1.16
N LYS A 187 -16.70 6.23 0.81
CA LYS A 187 -17.03 7.46 0.08
C LYS A 187 -17.17 7.24 -1.44
N LEU A 188 -16.51 6.22 -1.98
CA LEU A 188 -16.38 6.01 -3.42
C LEU A 188 -17.72 6.00 -4.19
N PRO A 189 -18.79 5.29 -3.75
CA PRO A 189 -20.06 5.31 -4.49
C PRO A 189 -20.71 6.69 -4.50
N HIS A 190 -20.42 7.56 -3.54
CA HIS A 190 -21.06 8.87 -3.40
C HIS A 190 -20.38 9.96 -4.24
N VAL A 191 -19.17 9.72 -4.74
CA VAL A 191 -18.46 10.64 -5.65
C VAL A 191 -18.61 10.26 -7.13
N LEU A 192 -19.23 9.12 -7.42
CA LEU A 192 -19.49 8.67 -8.78
C LEU A 192 -20.84 9.16 -9.27
N LYS A 193 -20.91 9.55 -10.55
CA LYS A 193 -22.20 9.75 -11.25
C LYS A 193 -22.99 8.45 -11.31
N PRO A 194 -24.32 8.49 -11.45
CA PRO A 194 -25.11 7.33 -11.88
C PRO A 194 -24.48 6.71 -13.14
N GLY A 195 -24.26 5.39 -13.14
CA GLY A 195 -23.55 4.69 -14.21
C GLY A 195 -22.04 4.91 -14.24
N GLY A 196 -21.49 5.77 -13.39
CA GLY A 196 -20.03 6.00 -13.24
C GLY A 196 -19.31 4.74 -12.76
N ARG A 197 -18.03 4.63 -13.07
CA ARG A 197 -17.24 3.42 -12.83
C ARG A 197 -16.09 3.67 -11.88
N ALA A 198 -15.81 2.69 -11.03
CA ALA A 198 -14.60 2.62 -10.22
C ALA A 198 -13.75 1.42 -10.65
N ALA A 199 -12.43 1.60 -10.68
CA ALA A 199 -11.46 0.51 -10.85
C ALA A 199 -10.37 0.65 -9.79
N ILE A 200 -10.04 -0.47 -9.12
CA ILE A 200 -9.03 -0.49 -8.06
C ILE A 200 -8.02 -1.59 -8.35
N LEU A 201 -6.75 -1.19 -8.42
CA LEU A 201 -5.59 -2.07 -8.50
C LEU A 201 -5.05 -2.30 -7.09
N THR A 202 -4.89 -3.56 -6.71
CA THR A 202 -4.33 -3.99 -5.43
C THR A 202 -3.13 -4.89 -5.65
N PHE A 203 -2.17 -4.91 -4.71
CA PHE A 203 -0.91 -5.63 -4.87
C PHE A 203 -0.69 -6.72 -3.82
N HIS A 204 -1.52 -6.80 -2.80
CA HIS A 204 -1.49 -7.88 -1.81
C HIS A 204 -2.90 -8.34 -1.41
N SER A 205 -2.94 -9.47 -0.68
CA SER A 205 -4.20 -10.13 -0.32
C SER A 205 -5.09 -9.31 0.63
N GLY A 206 -4.48 -8.51 1.52
CA GLY A 206 -5.21 -7.67 2.47
C GLY A 206 -6.03 -6.60 1.76
N GLU A 207 -5.41 -5.79 0.87
CA GLU A 207 -6.13 -4.79 0.06
C GLU A 207 -7.24 -5.43 -0.77
N ASP A 208 -6.94 -6.52 -1.51
CA ASP A 208 -7.93 -7.20 -2.36
C ASP A 208 -9.13 -7.72 -1.55
N ARG A 209 -8.88 -8.18 -0.32
CA ARG A 209 -9.94 -8.65 0.58
C ARG A 209 -10.88 -7.50 0.95
N LEU A 210 -10.34 -6.34 1.35
CA LEU A 210 -11.12 -5.15 1.69
C LEU A 210 -11.95 -4.66 0.51
N VAL A 211 -11.33 -4.48 -0.67
CA VAL A 211 -12.03 -4.04 -1.89
C VAL A 211 -13.15 -5.02 -2.27
N LYS A 212 -12.87 -6.32 -2.25
CA LYS A 212 -13.87 -7.36 -2.54
C LYS A 212 -15.06 -7.32 -1.58
N GLN A 213 -14.78 -7.17 -0.28
CA GLN A 213 -15.83 -7.11 0.74
C GLN A 213 -16.69 -5.85 0.59
N ALA A 214 -16.06 -4.69 0.43
CA ALA A 214 -16.75 -3.41 0.26
C ALA A 214 -17.64 -3.41 -0.99
N PHE A 215 -17.11 -3.81 -2.15
CA PHE A 215 -17.89 -3.86 -3.38
C PHE A 215 -19.08 -4.82 -3.29
N ARG A 216 -18.91 -6.00 -2.67
CA ARG A 216 -20.00 -6.95 -2.46
C ARG A 216 -21.07 -6.44 -1.50
N GLN A 217 -20.68 -5.78 -0.43
CA GLN A 217 -21.60 -5.18 0.53
C GLN A 217 -22.40 -4.06 -0.14
N GLN A 218 -21.74 -3.11 -0.76
CA GLN A 218 -22.34 -1.95 -1.42
C GLN A 218 -23.21 -2.35 -2.62
N TYR A 219 -22.89 -3.44 -3.31
CA TYR A 219 -23.76 -4.04 -4.34
C TYR A 219 -25.05 -4.59 -3.73
N ARG A 220 -25.00 -5.27 -2.58
CA ARG A 220 -26.19 -5.76 -1.88
C ARG A 220 -27.07 -4.63 -1.34
N GLU A 221 -26.45 -3.51 -0.98
CA GLU A 221 -27.12 -2.28 -0.53
C GLU A 221 -27.70 -1.46 -1.69
N GLY A 222 -27.45 -1.87 -2.94
CA GLY A 222 -27.96 -1.18 -4.14
C GLY A 222 -27.17 0.07 -4.53
N LEU A 223 -25.99 0.30 -3.92
CA LEU A 223 -25.12 1.41 -4.28
C LEU A 223 -24.39 1.17 -5.62
N TYR A 224 -24.11 -0.08 -5.96
CA TYR A 224 -23.59 -0.50 -7.26
C TYR A 224 -24.59 -1.38 -8.00
N SER A 225 -24.72 -1.16 -9.31
CA SER A 225 -25.55 -1.98 -10.21
C SER A 225 -24.81 -3.20 -10.75
N ASP A 226 -23.46 -3.16 -10.77
CA ASP A 226 -22.62 -4.25 -11.21
C ASP A 226 -21.22 -4.16 -10.55
N ILE A 227 -20.59 -5.32 -10.33
CA ILE A 227 -19.25 -5.43 -9.74
C ILE A 227 -18.47 -6.59 -10.37
N ALA A 228 -17.14 -6.50 -10.34
CA ALA A 228 -16.28 -7.61 -10.72
C ALA A 228 -16.52 -8.85 -9.86
N GLN A 229 -17.15 -9.88 -10.41
CA GLN A 229 -17.39 -11.17 -9.74
C GLN A 229 -16.06 -11.88 -9.51
N GLU A 230 -15.21 -11.90 -10.54
CA GLU A 230 -13.86 -12.45 -10.49
C GLU A 230 -12.81 -11.34 -10.59
N VAL A 231 -11.65 -11.59 -10.03
CA VAL A 231 -10.52 -10.64 -10.12
C VAL A 231 -9.84 -10.73 -11.49
N THR A 232 -9.60 -9.59 -12.13
CA THR A 232 -8.77 -9.53 -13.32
C THR A 232 -7.29 -9.53 -12.91
N ARG A 233 -6.51 -10.41 -13.51
CA ARG A 233 -5.06 -10.55 -13.27
C ARG A 233 -4.26 -10.16 -14.51
N PRO A 234 -2.99 -9.74 -14.35
CA PRO A 234 -2.12 -9.47 -15.47
C PRO A 234 -1.89 -10.73 -16.31
N SER A 235 -1.71 -10.54 -17.61
CA SER A 235 -1.39 -11.64 -18.51
C SER A 235 0.02 -12.19 -18.27
N PRO A 236 0.31 -13.44 -18.64
CA PRO A 236 1.68 -13.96 -18.59
C PRO A 236 2.69 -13.13 -19.38
N GLN A 237 2.24 -12.46 -20.47
CA GLN A 237 3.07 -11.58 -21.26
C GLN A 237 3.41 -10.29 -20.51
N GLU A 238 2.43 -9.69 -19.83
CA GLU A 238 2.63 -8.53 -18.97
C GLU A 238 3.57 -8.84 -17.82
N CYS A 239 3.39 -9.96 -17.12
CA CYS A 239 4.27 -10.40 -16.04
C CYS A 239 5.73 -10.61 -16.48
N ARG A 240 5.95 -11.06 -17.74
CA ARG A 240 7.30 -11.17 -18.30
C ARG A 240 7.94 -9.81 -18.57
N ARG A 241 7.15 -8.82 -19.02
CA ARG A 241 7.64 -7.44 -19.29
C ARG A 241 7.77 -6.63 -18.00
N ASN A 242 6.86 -6.83 -17.07
CA ASN A 242 6.84 -6.16 -15.76
C ASN A 242 6.68 -7.20 -14.64
N PRO A 243 7.79 -7.73 -14.09
CA PRO A 243 7.74 -8.71 -13.00
C PRO A 243 6.99 -8.22 -11.74
N ARG A 244 6.88 -6.90 -11.53
CA ARG A 244 6.15 -6.33 -10.39
C ARG A 244 4.63 -6.47 -10.53
N ALA A 245 4.13 -6.72 -11.75
CA ALA A 245 2.70 -6.94 -11.98
C ALA A 245 2.17 -8.30 -11.46
N HIS A 246 3.03 -9.26 -11.12
CA HIS A 246 2.62 -10.62 -10.73
C HIS A 246 1.57 -10.68 -9.62
N SER A 247 1.64 -9.78 -8.65
CA SER A 247 0.70 -9.73 -7.51
C SER A 247 -0.54 -8.89 -7.79
N THR A 248 -0.55 -8.12 -8.88
CA THR A 248 -1.60 -7.17 -9.21
C THR A 248 -2.95 -7.85 -9.41
N LYS A 249 -3.98 -7.24 -8.85
CA LYS A 249 -5.38 -7.64 -8.99
C LYS A 249 -6.21 -6.40 -9.28
N LEU A 250 -7.04 -6.46 -10.32
CA LEU A 250 -7.99 -5.40 -10.66
C LEU A 250 -9.40 -5.83 -10.28
N ARG A 251 -10.11 -4.95 -9.55
CA ARG A 251 -11.56 -5.03 -9.34
C ARG A 251 -12.21 -3.74 -9.81
N TRP A 252 -13.45 -3.86 -10.27
CA TRP A 252 -14.24 -2.73 -10.73
C TRP A 252 -15.68 -2.80 -10.20
N ALA A 253 -16.32 -1.65 -10.17
CA ALA A 253 -17.73 -1.49 -9.81
C ALA A 253 -18.38 -0.42 -10.70
N VAL A 254 -19.69 -0.52 -10.90
CA VAL A 254 -20.51 0.45 -11.62
C VAL A 254 -21.55 1.02 -10.66
N ARG A 255 -21.60 2.34 -10.51
CA ARG A 255 -22.57 3.03 -9.66
C ARG A 255 -23.99 2.78 -10.18
N ALA A 256 -24.91 2.48 -9.28
CA ALA A 256 -26.34 2.37 -9.63
C ALA A 256 -26.92 3.73 -10.08
N GLU A 257 -28.07 3.69 -10.78
CA GLU A 257 -28.82 4.86 -11.24
C GLU A 257 -29.26 5.77 -10.07
#